data_530acae7a1054c283f8c88e8e60bf413
#
_entry.id   530acae7a1054c283f8c88e8e60bf413
#
_cell.length_a   1.000
_cell.length_b   1.000
_cell.length_c   1.000
_cell.angle_alpha   90.00
_cell.angle_beta   90.00
_cell.angle_gamma   90.00
#
_symmetry.space_group_name_H-M   'P 1'
#
loop_
_entity.id
_entity.type
_entity.pdbx_description
1 polymer ?
#
loop_
_entity_poly.entity_id
_entity_poly.type
_entity_poly.pdbx_seq_one_letter_code
_entity_poly.pdbx_strand_id
1 'polypeptide(L)'
;MIVLDANAAVAMAQGGEAGQALRMLVGNGEAIIAPRCFVTEMGNVAWKYIRIGGLSEEEGIELFQNALDLIDGYADDELLLLEALHEAARNSHPAYDMLYLVLARRNAATLFTFDKKLRAICEANGVNCLGTASL
;
A
#
# COMPACT_ATOMS: atom_id res chain seq x y z
N MET A 1 -0.10 -3.72 13.58
CA MET A 1 0.12 -2.58 12.66
C MET A 1 0.19 -3.08 11.23
N ILE A 2 -0.42 -2.36 10.33
CA ILE A 2 -0.51 -2.70 8.91
C ILE A 2 0.13 -1.57 8.11
N VAL A 3 0.92 -1.92 7.10
CA VAL A 3 1.35 -1.00 6.05
C VAL A 3 0.51 -1.29 4.82
N LEU A 4 -0.11 -0.26 4.25
CA LEU A 4 -1.05 -0.41 3.14
C LEU A 4 -0.50 0.25 1.89
N ASP A 5 -0.40 -0.50 0.78
CA ASP A 5 -0.04 0.10 -0.50
C ASP A 5 -1.26 0.62 -1.25
N ALA A 6 -1.02 1.37 -2.33
CA ALA A 6 -2.08 2.06 -3.06
C ALA A 6 -3.11 1.08 -3.66
N ASN A 7 -2.68 -0.02 -4.26
CA ASN A 7 -3.60 -0.96 -4.89
C ASN A 7 -4.46 -1.69 -3.87
N ALA A 8 -3.89 -2.07 -2.73
CA ALA A 8 -4.67 -2.66 -1.65
C ALA A 8 -5.67 -1.66 -1.07
N ALA A 9 -5.28 -0.39 -0.94
CA ALA A 9 -6.16 0.68 -0.49
C ALA A 9 -7.34 0.89 -1.45
N VAL A 10 -7.10 0.84 -2.75
CA VAL A 10 -8.17 0.93 -3.77
C VAL A 10 -9.17 -0.21 -3.59
N ALA A 11 -8.69 -1.44 -3.44
CA ALA A 11 -9.55 -2.59 -3.24
C ALA A 11 -10.43 -2.43 -2.00
N MET A 12 -9.85 -1.97 -0.90
CA MET A 12 -10.58 -1.73 0.35
C MET A 12 -11.59 -0.59 0.20
N ALA A 13 -11.22 0.50 -0.46
CA ALA A 13 -12.09 1.65 -0.67
C ALA A 13 -13.27 1.33 -1.59
N GLN A 14 -13.05 0.49 -2.60
CA GLN A 14 -14.10 0.08 -3.53
C GLN A 14 -15.08 -0.95 -2.93
N GLY A 15 -14.67 -1.66 -1.89
CA GLY A 15 -15.55 -2.58 -1.17
C GLY A 15 -15.88 -3.87 -1.89
N GLY A 16 -15.12 -4.26 -2.89
CA GLY A 16 -15.25 -5.56 -3.55
C GLY A 16 -14.84 -6.72 -2.65
N GLU A 17 -14.93 -7.94 -3.15
CA GLU A 17 -14.66 -9.16 -2.37
C GLU A 17 -13.26 -9.15 -1.74
N ALA A 18 -12.23 -8.86 -2.54
CA ALA A 18 -10.86 -8.79 -2.04
C ALA A 18 -10.67 -7.67 -1.01
N GLY A 19 -11.29 -6.52 -1.24
CA GLY A 19 -11.23 -5.40 -0.31
C GLY A 19 -11.92 -5.70 1.02
N GLN A 20 -13.06 -6.36 0.97
CA GLN A 20 -13.78 -6.79 2.18
C GLN A 20 -12.96 -7.80 2.96
N ALA A 21 -12.31 -8.75 2.27
CA ALA A 21 -11.44 -9.72 2.90
C ALA A 21 -10.27 -9.06 3.63
N LEU A 22 -9.64 -8.05 3.00
CA LEU A 22 -8.57 -7.28 3.65
C LEU A 22 -9.09 -6.53 4.88
N ARG A 23 -10.26 -5.90 4.79
CA ARG A 23 -10.86 -5.19 5.93
C ARG A 23 -11.09 -6.10 7.12
N MET A 24 -11.50 -7.34 6.85
CA MET A 24 -11.71 -8.33 7.92
C MET A 24 -10.42 -8.73 8.64
N LEU A 25 -9.27 -8.58 7.97
CA LEU A 25 -7.97 -8.91 8.54
C LEU A 25 -7.40 -7.78 9.40
N VAL A 26 -8.01 -6.59 9.37
CA VAL A 26 -7.61 -5.47 10.22
C VAL A 26 -8.22 -5.71 11.61
N GLY A 27 -7.35 -5.91 12.61
CA GLY A 27 -7.80 -6.11 13.99
C GLY A 27 -8.31 -4.83 14.63
N ASN A 28 -9.12 -4.97 15.68
CA ASN A 28 -9.60 -3.84 16.45
C ASN A 28 -8.43 -3.05 17.04
N GLY A 29 -8.45 -1.74 16.80
CA GLY A 29 -7.41 -0.84 17.30
C GLY A 29 -6.08 -0.96 16.56
N GLU A 30 -6.01 -1.74 15.49
CA GLU A 30 -4.81 -1.88 14.70
C GLU A 30 -4.60 -0.67 13.81
N ALA A 31 -3.42 -0.05 13.90
CA ALA A 31 -3.11 1.12 13.10
C ALA A 31 -2.73 0.71 11.67
N ILE A 32 -3.21 1.50 10.71
CA ILE A 32 -2.84 1.39 9.30
C ILE A 32 -1.96 2.58 8.97
N ILE A 33 -0.75 2.33 8.51
CA ILE A 33 0.22 3.37 8.16
C ILE A 33 0.71 3.22 6.73
N ALA A 34 1.28 4.27 6.19
CA ALA A 34 1.87 4.28 4.85
C ALA A 34 3.01 5.29 4.78
N PRO A 35 3.95 5.13 3.83
CA PRO A 35 4.90 6.20 3.55
C PRO A 35 4.17 7.37 2.87
N ARG A 36 4.72 8.57 2.97
CA ARG A 36 4.10 9.77 2.41
C ARG A 36 3.85 9.69 0.90
N CYS A 37 4.67 8.95 0.17
CA CYS A 37 4.49 8.75 -1.27
C CYS A 37 3.15 8.10 -1.61
N PHE A 38 2.51 7.43 -0.66
CA PHE A 38 1.17 6.85 -0.83
C PHE A 38 0.17 7.90 -1.33
N VAL A 39 0.22 9.12 -0.81
CA VAL A 39 -0.73 10.18 -1.20
C VAL A 39 -0.59 10.50 -2.69
N THR A 40 0.65 10.68 -3.16
CA THR A 40 0.92 10.97 -4.58
C THR A 40 0.56 9.78 -5.46
N GLU A 41 0.90 8.56 -5.04
CA GLU A 41 0.53 7.35 -5.78
C GLU A 41 -0.98 7.21 -5.90
N MET A 42 -1.71 7.46 -4.82
CA MET A 42 -3.18 7.40 -4.85
C MET A 42 -3.79 8.44 -5.77
N GLY A 43 -3.22 9.66 -5.80
CA GLY A 43 -3.65 10.67 -6.77
C GLY A 43 -3.50 10.18 -8.20
N ASN A 44 -2.37 9.55 -8.52
CA ASN A 44 -2.11 9.01 -9.85
C ASN A 44 -3.02 7.81 -10.17
N VAL A 45 -3.27 6.95 -9.20
CA VAL A 45 -4.19 5.81 -9.38
C VAL A 45 -5.61 6.31 -9.65
N ALA A 46 -6.10 7.27 -8.88
CA ALA A 46 -7.42 7.86 -9.10
C ALA A 46 -7.52 8.50 -10.50
N TRP A 47 -6.48 9.20 -10.93
CA TRP A 47 -6.42 9.76 -12.27
C TRP A 47 -6.56 8.68 -13.36
N LYS A 48 -5.90 7.54 -13.21
CA LYS A 48 -6.02 6.43 -14.17
C LYS A 48 -7.45 5.89 -14.23
N TYR A 49 -8.12 5.77 -13.09
CA TYR A 49 -9.52 5.32 -13.06
C TYR A 49 -10.45 6.32 -13.74
N ILE A 50 -10.20 7.60 -13.62
CA ILE A 50 -10.96 8.64 -14.33
C ILE A 50 -10.71 8.55 -15.83
N ARG A 51 -9.45 8.43 -16.22
CA ARG A 51 -9.06 8.46 -17.63
C ARG A 51 -9.48 7.22 -18.40
N ILE A 52 -9.25 6.03 -17.86
CA ILE A 52 -9.43 4.76 -18.57
C ILE A 52 -10.27 3.73 -17.80
N GLY A 53 -10.54 3.95 -16.55
CA GLY A 53 -11.26 3.03 -15.68
C GLY A 53 -12.77 3.26 -15.57
N GLY A 54 -13.31 4.22 -16.32
CA GLY A 54 -14.75 4.47 -16.38
C GLY A 54 -15.33 5.31 -15.24
N LEU A 55 -14.52 5.83 -14.33
CA LEU A 55 -15.03 6.71 -13.28
C LEU A 55 -15.14 8.15 -13.76
N SER A 56 -16.16 8.86 -13.28
CA SER A 56 -16.23 10.31 -13.43
C SER A 56 -15.13 10.98 -12.60
N GLU A 57 -14.86 12.25 -12.86
CA GLU A 57 -13.93 13.02 -12.02
C GLU A 57 -14.35 13.01 -10.55
N GLU A 58 -15.64 13.20 -10.29
CA GLU A 58 -16.20 13.20 -8.93
C GLU A 58 -16.00 11.83 -8.25
N GLU A 59 -16.30 10.76 -8.96
CA GLU A 59 -16.10 9.39 -8.46
C GLU A 59 -14.63 9.09 -8.19
N GLY A 60 -13.73 9.56 -9.05
CA GLY A 60 -12.29 9.38 -8.86
C GLY A 60 -11.76 10.14 -7.64
N ILE A 61 -12.24 11.37 -7.43
CA ILE A 61 -11.90 12.16 -6.24
C ILE A 61 -12.41 11.48 -4.97
N GLU A 62 -13.63 10.96 -5.01
CA GLU A 62 -14.20 10.21 -3.89
C GLU A 62 -13.35 8.97 -3.56
N LEU A 63 -12.94 8.21 -4.59
CA LEU A 63 -12.05 7.07 -4.42
C LEU A 63 -10.74 7.47 -3.72
N PHE A 64 -10.15 8.56 -4.19
CA PHE A 64 -8.93 9.10 -3.60
C PHE A 64 -9.11 9.44 -2.11
N GLN A 65 -10.16 10.18 -1.78
CA GLN A 65 -10.45 10.58 -0.41
C GLN A 65 -10.73 9.37 0.49
N ASN A 66 -11.51 8.42 0.01
CA ASN A 66 -11.81 7.21 0.76
C ASN A 66 -10.56 6.36 1.02
N ALA A 67 -9.65 6.30 0.07
CA ALA A 67 -8.39 5.59 0.26
C ALA A 67 -7.51 6.28 1.30
N LEU A 68 -7.42 7.61 1.27
CA LEU A 68 -6.66 8.37 2.27
C LEU A 68 -7.25 8.19 3.68
N ASP A 69 -8.56 8.09 3.79
CA ASP A 69 -9.25 7.92 5.08
C ASP A 69 -8.90 6.58 5.77
N LEU A 70 -8.37 5.61 5.01
CA LEU A 70 -7.93 4.34 5.59
C LEU A 70 -6.64 4.47 6.41
N ILE A 71 -5.85 5.52 6.17
CA ILE A 71 -4.52 5.66 6.75
C ILE A 71 -4.60 6.44 8.06
N ASP A 72 -4.12 5.84 9.14
CA ASP A 72 -4.08 6.46 10.46
C ASP A 72 -2.85 7.35 10.63
N GLY A 73 -1.75 7.06 9.95
CA GLY A 73 -0.53 7.85 10.06
C GLY A 73 0.41 7.62 8.88
N TYR A 74 1.25 8.61 8.63
CA TYR A 74 2.26 8.58 7.56
C TYR A 74 3.66 8.66 8.13
N ALA A 75 4.59 7.95 7.50
CA ALA A 75 6.01 8.10 7.75
C ALA A 75 6.65 8.92 6.62
N ASP A 76 7.54 9.82 6.97
CA ASP A 76 8.23 10.63 5.98
C ASP A 76 9.17 9.76 5.14
N ASP A 77 9.04 9.86 3.82
CA ASP A 77 9.84 9.08 2.87
C ASP A 77 11.35 9.30 3.08
N GLU A 78 11.73 10.53 3.43
CA GLU A 78 13.13 10.89 3.65
C GLU A 78 13.79 10.03 4.73
N LEU A 79 13.04 9.62 5.75
CA LEU A 79 13.56 8.79 6.83
C LEU A 79 13.75 7.33 6.42
N LEU A 80 13.11 6.92 5.34
CA LEU A 80 13.11 5.53 4.85
C LEU A 80 13.98 5.35 3.62
N LEU A 81 14.28 6.45 2.91
CA LEU A 81 14.77 6.38 1.53
C LEU A 81 16.15 5.76 1.40
N LEU A 82 17.07 6.04 2.31
CA LEU A 82 18.42 5.45 2.23
C LEU A 82 18.35 3.92 2.34
N GLU A 83 17.61 3.41 3.31
CA GLU A 83 17.42 1.97 3.47
C GLU A 83 16.67 1.38 2.28
N ALA A 84 15.64 2.09 1.80
CA ALA A 84 14.89 1.67 0.61
C ALA A 84 15.76 1.60 -0.63
N LEU A 85 16.71 2.53 -0.79
CA LEU A 85 17.65 2.51 -1.92
C LEU A 85 18.59 1.29 -1.83
N HIS A 86 19.07 0.94 -0.65
CA HIS A 86 19.86 -0.27 -0.46
C HIS A 86 19.06 -1.53 -0.83
N GLU A 87 17.81 -1.58 -0.41
CA GLU A 87 16.94 -2.71 -0.73
C GLU A 87 16.60 -2.76 -2.22
N ALA A 88 16.41 -1.61 -2.85
CA ALA A 88 16.18 -1.53 -4.29
C ALA A 88 17.37 -2.08 -5.09
N ALA A 89 18.59 -1.71 -4.70
CA ALA A 89 19.81 -2.19 -5.32
C ALA A 89 19.97 -3.70 -5.12
N ARG A 90 19.71 -4.18 -3.91
CA ARG A 90 19.85 -5.61 -3.55
C ARG A 90 18.84 -6.49 -4.29
N ASN A 91 17.59 -6.01 -4.44
CA ASN A 91 16.49 -6.78 -5.01
C ASN A 91 16.20 -6.45 -6.48
N SER A 92 16.98 -5.55 -7.10
CA SER A 92 16.75 -5.09 -8.47
C SER A 92 15.30 -4.64 -8.69
N HIS A 93 14.80 -3.80 -7.80
CA HIS A 93 13.41 -3.37 -7.77
C HIS A 93 13.33 -1.86 -7.46
N PRO A 94 12.35 -1.13 -8.04
CA PRO A 94 12.25 0.31 -7.81
C PRO A 94 12.17 0.71 -6.34
N ALA A 95 12.80 1.82 -6.00
CA ALA A 95 12.91 2.28 -4.63
C ALA A 95 11.58 2.65 -3.97
N TYR A 96 10.58 3.09 -4.74
CA TYR A 96 9.28 3.43 -4.13
C TYR A 96 8.63 2.25 -3.42
N ASP A 97 8.66 1.06 -4.01
CA ASP A 97 8.05 -0.13 -3.39
C ASP A 97 8.83 -0.55 -2.16
N MET A 98 10.14 -0.29 -2.18
CA MET A 98 10.99 -0.58 -1.03
C MET A 98 10.70 0.33 0.16
N LEU A 99 10.10 1.52 -0.05
CA LEU A 99 9.63 2.36 1.05
C LEU A 99 8.58 1.62 1.89
N TYR A 100 7.68 0.91 1.24
CA TYR A 100 6.67 0.11 1.94
C TYR A 100 7.28 -1.05 2.71
N LEU A 101 8.22 -1.76 2.10
CA LEU A 101 8.93 -2.87 2.74
C LEU A 101 9.69 -2.39 3.98
N VAL A 102 10.44 -1.30 3.86
CA VAL A 102 11.24 -0.74 4.95
C VAL A 102 10.35 -0.29 6.09
N LEU A 103 9.25 0.41 5.78
CA LEU A 103 8.30 0.86 6.79
C LEU A 103 7.71 -0.34 7.55
N ALA A 104 7.30 -1.38 6.83
CA ALA A 104 6.76 -2.59 7.44
C ALA A 104 7.81 -3.26 8.33
N ARG A 105 9.03 -3.40 7.85
CA ARG A 105 10.11 -4.05 8.60
C ARG A 105 10.44 -3.29 9.89
N ARG A 106 10.53 -1.96 9.83
CA ARG A 106 10.84 -1.13 11.01
C ARG A 106 9.78 -1.22 12.11
N ASN A 107 8.55 -1.51 11.73
CA ASN A 107 7.42 -1.55 12.66
C ASN A 107 6.94 -2.97 12.96
N ALA A 108 7.64 -3.99 12.46
CA ALA A 108 7.18 -5.38 12.53
C ALA A 108 5.72 -5.52 12.06
N ALA A 109 5.36 -4.75 11.05
CA ALA A 109 4.01 -4.66 10.51
C ALA A 109 3.81 -5.66 9.38
N THR A 110 2.54 -5.93 9.07
CA THR A 110 2.16 -6.72 7.90
C THR A 110 1.88 -5.78 6.73
N LEU A 111 2.52 -6.01 5.59
CA LEU A 111 2.29 -5.24 4.37
C LEU A 111 1.12 -5.85 3.59
N PHE A 112 0.11 -5.03 3.33
CA PHE A 112 -1.01 -5.39 2.45
C PHE A 112 -0.71 -4.89 1.04
N THR A 113 -0.49 -5.82 0.11
CA THR A 113 -0.18 -5.50 -1.29
C THR A 113 -0.70 -6.60 -2.23
N PHE A 114 -1.11 -6.20 -3.42
CA PHE A 114 -1.46 -7.12 -4.51
C PHE A 114 -0.31 -7.27 -5.52
N ASP A 115 0.77 -6.53 -5.36
CA ASP A 115 1.94 -6.64 -6.23
C ASP A 115 2.70 -7.93 -5.93
N LYS A 116 2.68 -8.86 -6.88
CA LYS A 116 3.31 -10.18 -6.72
C LYS A 116 4.82 -10.09 -6.56
N LYS A 117 5.47 -9.14 -7.24
CA LYS A 117 6.93 -8.95 -7.14
C LYS A 117 7.32 -8.43 -5.77
N LEU A 118 6.60 -7.40 -5.29
CA LEU A 118 6.83 -6.84 -3.96
C LEU A 118 6.60 -7.91 -2.89
N ARG A 119 5.56 -8.69 -3.03
CA ARG A 119 5.25 -9.77 -2.10
C ARG A 119 6.38 -10.82 -2.04
N ALA A 120 6.90 -11.23 -3.20
CA ALA A 120 8.03 -12.18 -3.25
C ALA A 120 9.27 -11.60 -2.55
N ILE A 121 9.54 -10.32 -2.72
CA ILE A 121 10.65 -9.64 -2.06
C ILE A 121 10.42 -9.59 -0.54
N CYS A 122 9.21 -9.27 -0.10
CA CYS A 122 8.87 -9.29 1.33
C CYS A 122 9.10 -10.68 1.94
N GLU A 123 8.63 -11.73 1.29
CA GLU A 123 8.82 -13.09 1.76
C GLU A 123 10.30 -13.45 1.87
N ALA A 124 11.10 -13.09 0.87
CA ALA A 124 12.55 -13.34 0.87
C ALA A 124 13.29 -12.57 1.96
N ASN A 125 12.74 -11.46 2.43
CA ASN A 125 13.36 -10.59 3.45
C ASN A 125 12.71 -10.70 4.82
N GLY A 126 11.84 -11.69 5.04
CA GLY A 126 11.22 -11.93 6.34
C GLY A 126 10.19 -10.89 6.75
N VAL A 127 9.60 -10.17 5.80
CA VAL A 127 8.54 -9.20 6.05
C VAL A 127 7.19 -9.87 5.80
N ASN A 128 6.30 -9.83 6.77
CA ASN A 128 4.96 -10.39 6.62
C ASN A 128 4.18 -9.61 5.56
N CYS A 129 3.53 -10.35 4.68
CA CYS A 129 2.84 -9.75 3.54
C CYS A 129 1.55 -10.51 3.24
N LEU A 130 0.47 -9.80 2.98
CA LEU A 130 -0.82 -10.35 2.57
C LEU A 130 -1.28 -9.71 1.26
N GLY A 131 -1.90 -10.53 0.42
CA GLY A 131 -2.46 -10.11 -0.85
C GLY A 131 -3.49 -11.11 -1.36
N THR A 132 -3.95 -10.93 -2.60
CA THR A 132 -5.02 -11.78 -3.16
C THR A 132 -4.74 -13.28 -3.11
N ALA A 133 -3.49 -13.68 -3.29
CA ALA A 133 -3.13 -15.10 -3.25
C ALA A 133 -3.15 -15.69 -1.85
N SER A 134 -3.25 -14.86 -0.81
CA SER A 134 -3.32 -15.27 0.59
C SER A 134 -4.75 -15.28 1.11
N LEU A 135 -5.69 -14.80 0.29
CA LEU A 135 -7.11 -14.73 0.59
C LEU A 135 -7.84 -15.91 -0.06
#